data_3b7d582137bf9fe6c7f1c617ea693b13
#
_entry.id   3b7d582137bf9fe6c7f1c617ea693b13
#
_cell.length_a   1.000
_cell.length_b   1.000
_cell.length_c   1.000
_cell.angle_alpha   90.00
_cell.angle_beta   90.00
_cell.angle_gamma   90.00
#
_symmetry.space_group_name_H-M   'P 1'
#
loop_
_entity.id
_entity.type
_entity.pdbx_description
1 polymer ?
#
loop_
_entity_poly.entity_id
_entity_poly.type
_entity_poly.pdbx_seq_one_letter_code
_entity_poly.pdbx_strand_id
1 'polypeptide(L)'
;MKLDTTPQDVAVAGNFKTSAFGMEASAHAFDIIADKIYTYKERAVIREISCNAHDSHVEAGNPDTFDVHLPTHLESWFTVRDYGTGLSDDDIRAIYCTAFKSTKQDSNEVIGCLGLGTKSPFSLVDSFTVKSWHGGYCRTYSMYRDEFRKPQVALLTEEPSDEPSGLEVTLNVEDRVSRFEDEAVKVFKHWSYTPNINNKQVIEEI
;
A
#
# COMPACT_ATOMS: atom_id res chain seq x y z
N MET A 1 -10.91 8.49 8.19
CA MET A 1 -10.59 9.70 8.98
C MET A 1 -10.74 10.90 8.05
N LYS A 2 -11.81 11.68 8.21
CA LYS A 2 -11.96 12.93 7.46
C LYS A 2 -10.94 13.94 7.97
N LEU A 3 -10.09 14.42 7.08
CA LEU A 3 -9.28 15.60 7.40
C LEU A 3 -10.21 16.79 7.46
N ASP A 4 -10.18 17.52 8.60
CA ASP A 4 -10.89 18.80 8.70
C ASP A 4 -10.15 19.80 7.81
N THR A 5 -10.75 20.08 6.64
CA THR A 5 -10.23 21.03 5.66
C THR A 5 -10.93 22.39 5.76
N THR A 6 -11.64 22.65 6.88
CA THR A 6 -12.30 23.94 7.08
C THR A 6 -11.24 25.04 7.07
N PRO A 7 -11.29 26.01 6.12
CA PRO A 7 -10.34 27.12 6.12
C PRO A 7 -10.44 27.89 7.42
N GLN A 8 -9.33 27.99 8.15
CA GLN A 8 -9.28 28.93 9.27
C GLN A 8 -9.13 30.34 8.70
N ASP A 9 -10.07 31.21 9.03
CA ASP A 9 -9.98 32.64 8.70
C ASP A 9 -8.80 33.26 9.46
N VAL A 10 -7.68 33.39 8.75
CA VAL A 10 -6.52 34.12 9.25
C VAL A 10 -6.69 35.59 8.84
N ALA A 11 -7.05 36.45 9.79
CA ALA A 11 -7.12 37.89 9.54
C ALA A 11 -5.70 38.44 9.31
N VAL A 12 -5.39 38.76 8.04
CA VAL A 12 -4.14 39.42 7.67
C VAL A 12 -4.39 40.94 7.67
N ALA A 13 -3.88 41.65 8.67
CA ALA A 13 -3.94 43.11 8.72
C ALA A 13 -2.69 43.70 8.05
N GLY A 14 -2.86 44.37 6.90
CA GLY A 14 -1.80 45.06 6.17
C GLY A 14 -1.74 44.69 4.68
N ASN A 15 -0.96 45.49 3.92
CA ASN A 15 -0.82 45.32 2.48
C ASN A 15 0.38 44.36 2.18
N PHE A 16 0.24 43.06 2.47
CA PHE A 16 1.28 42.06 2.25
C PHE A 16 1.03 41.32 0.94
N LYS A 17 2.11 41.11 0.15
CA LYS A 17 2.09 40.13 -0.96
C LYS A 17 2.16 38.73 -0.36
N THR A 18 1.09 37.97 -0.46
CA THR A 18 1.05 36.55 -0.09
C THR A 18 1.35 35.68 -1.29
N SER A 19 2.17 34.66 -1.12
CA SER A 19 2.41 33.60 -2.10
C SER A 19 2.11 32.26 -1.46
N ALA A 20 1.39 31.39 -2.16
CA ALA A 20 1.15 30.04 -1.69
C ALA A 20 2.40 29.18 -1.86
N PHE A 21 2.68 28.34 -0.88
CA PHE A 21 3.69 27.30 -1.02
C PHE A 21 3.12 26.20 -1.95
N GLY A 22 3.84 25.91 -3.03
CA GLY A 22 3.59 24.78 -3.89
C GLY A 22 4.62 23.68 -3.62
N MET A 23 4.20 22.41 -3.64
CA MET A 23 5.13 21.28 -3.59
C MET A 23 5.17 20.65 -4.98
N GLU A 24 6.33 20.70 -5.64
CA GLU A 24 6.55 19.96 -6.87
C GLU A 24 6.82 18.49 -6.54
N ALA A 25 6.12 17.59 -7.22
CA ALA A 25 6.34 16.15 -7.11
C ALA A 25 7.67 15.78 -7.82
N SER A 26 8.78 15.93 -7.13
CA SER A 26 10.10 15.52 -7.61
C SER A 26 10.47 14.12 -7.11
N ALA A 27 11.38 13.42 -7.83
CA ALA A 27 11.94 12.15 -7.38
C ALA A 27 12.55 12.27 -5.98
N HIS A 28 13.23 13.37 -5.69
CA HIS A 28 13.85 13.65 -4.40
C HIS A 28 12.81 13.84 -3.28
N ALA A 29 11.70 14.54 -3.54
CA ALA A 29 10.60 14.66 -2.58
C ALA A 29 9.96 13.29 -2.30
N PHE A 30 9.79 12.46 -3.33
CA PHE A 30 9.29 11.09 -3.18
C PHE A 30 10.21 10.24 -2.31
N ASP A 31 11.53 10.27 -2.54
CA ASP A 31 12.51 9.52 -1.75
C ASP A 31 12.53 9.94 -0.29
N ILE A 32 12.50 11.25 -0.01
CA ILE A 32 12.43 11.76 1.36
C ILE A 32 11.17 11.25 2.04
N ILE A 33 10.02 11.31 1.37
CA ILE A 33 8.75 10.84 1.91
C ILE A 33 8.80 9.33 2.13
N ALA A 34 9.22 8.55 1.15
CA ALA A 34 9.29 7.10 1.25
C ALA A 34 10.27 6.61 2.33
N ASP A 35 11.39 7.30 2.52
CA ASP A 35 12.44 6.90 3.47
C ASP A 35 12.25 7.47 4.88
N LYS A 36 11.69 8.67 5.02
CA LYS A 36 11.64 9.38 6.30
C LYS A 36 10.28 9.36 6.99
N ILE A 37 9.20 9.09 6.26
CA ILE A 37 7.85 9.13 6.83
C ILE A 37 7.61 7.97 7.81
N TYR A 38 8.29 6.83 7.63
CA TYR A 38 8.09 5.64 8.44
C TYR A 38 9.27 5.37 9.37
N THR A 39 9.06 5.52 10.68
CA THR A 39 10.04 5.14 11.71
C THR A 39 10.24 3.62 11.77
N TYR A 40 9.15 2.86 11.63
CA TYR A 40 9.13 1.40 11.62
C TYR A 40 8.64 0.94 10.24
N LYS A 41 9.57 0.75 9.33
CA LYS A 41 9.28 0.51 7.90
C LYS A 41 8.51 -0.79 7.67
N GLU A 42 8.95 -1.89 8.31
CA GLU A 42 8.29 -3.18 8.21
C GLU A 42 6.85 -3.11 8.72
N ARG A 43 6.62 -2.50 9.88
CA ARG A 43 5.27 -2.28 10.44
C ARG A 43 4.39 -1.46 9.51
N ALA A 44 4.95 -0.40 8.94
CA ALA A 44 4.22 0.47 8.03
C ALA A 44 3.79 -0.28 6.78
N VAL A 45 4.70 -1.06 6.17
CA VAL A 45 4.41 -1.85 4.97
C VAL A 45 3.33 -2.90 5.25
N ILE A 46 3.47 -3.67 6.35
CA ILE A 46 2.46 -4.66 6.74
C ILE A 46 1.11 -3.98 6.91
N ARG A 47 1.05 -2.90 7.69
CA ARG A 47 -0.19 -2.17 7.97
C ARG A 47 -0.83 -1.59 6.71
N GLU A 48 -0.08 -0.85 5.90
CA GLU A 48 -0.63 -0.15 4.73
C GLU A 48 -1.16 -1.12 3.67
N ILE A 49 -0.42 -2.20 3.37
CA ILE A 49 -0.87 -3.20 2.39
C ILE A 49 -2.07 -3.96 2.93
N SER A 50 -2.06 -4.37 4.20
CA SER A 50 -3.18 -5.07 4.82
C SER A 50 -4.43 -4.19 4.95
N CYS A 51 -4.29 -2.90 5.26
CA CYS A 51 -5.42 -1.96 5.23
C CYS A 51 -6.03 -1.84 3.83
N ASN A 52 -5.20 -1.78 2.79
CA ASN A 52 -5.70 -1.74 1.42
C ASN A 52 -6.44 -3.03 1.04
N ALA A 53 -5.93 -4.20 1.46
CA ALA A 53 -6.57 -5.49 1.26
C ALA A 53 -7.93 -5.54 1.96
N HIS A 54 -8.01 -5.13 3.22
CA HIS A 54 -9.26 -5.05 3.98
C HIS A 54 -10.26 -4.09 3.30
N ASP A 55 -9.82 -2.89 2.93
CA ASP A 55 -10.67 -1.89 2.28
C ASP A 55 -11.22 -2.42 0.94
N SER A 56 -10.41 -3.18 0.17
CA SER A 56 -10.82 -3.83 -1.08
C SER A 56 -11.93 -4.88 -0.85
N HIS A 57 -11.84 -5.66 0.24
CA HIS A 57 -12.88 -6.59 0.64
C HIS A 57 -14.18 -5.88 1.04
N VAL A 58 -14.08 -4.79 1.82
CA VAL A 58 -15.26 -3.97 2.19
C VAL A 58 -15.94 -3.40 0.95
N GLU A 59 -15.16 -2.87 0.01
CA GLU A 59 -15.68 -2.31 -1.25
C GLU A 59 -16.37 -3.37 -2.11
N ALA A 60 -15.81 -4.59 -2.16
CA ALA A 60 -16.39 -5.74 -2.87
C ALA A 60 -17.58 -6.36 -2.15
N GLY A 61 -17.85 -6.00 -0.88
CA GLY A 61 -18.82 -6.68 -0.04
C GLY A 61 -18.44 -8.14 0.28
N ASN A 62 -17.14 -8.46 0.22
CA ASN A 62 -16.63 -9.79 0.51
C ASN A 62 -16.37 -9.95 2.02
N PRO A 63 -17.08 -10.86 2.72
CA PRO A 63 -16.91 -11.09 4.15
C PRO A 63 -15.70 -11.96 4.51
N ASP A 64 -15.06 -12.59 3.52
CA ASP A 64 -13.92 -13.46 3.73
C ASP A 64 -12.66 -12.67 4.14
N THR A 65 -11.67 -13.36 4.67
CA THR A 65 -10.40 -12.76 5.05
C THR A 65 -9.40 -12.78 3.88
N PHE A 66 -8.49 -11.83 3.86
CA PHE A 66 -7.35 -11.82 2.93
C PHE A 66 -6.19 -12.66 3.47
N ASP A 67 -5.27 -13.04 2.59
CA ASP A 67 -4.11 -13.86 2.93
C ASP A 67 -2.87 -13.00 3.15
N VAL A 68 -2.06 -13.37 4.17
CA VAL A 68 -0.77 -12.77 4.47
C VAL A 68 0.27 -13.87 4.54
N HIS A 69 1.26 -13.81 3.66
CA HIS A 69 2.46 -14.64 3.73
C HIS A 69 3.58 -13.84 4.37
N LEU A 70 3.95 -14.20 5.59
CA LEU A 70 5.13 -13.69 6.26
C LEU A 70 6.38 -14.41 5.75
N PRO A 71 7.50 -13.70 5.56
CA PRO A 71 8.73 -14.31 5.07
C PRO A 71 9.25 -15.37 6.04
N THR A 72 9.86 -16.41 5.47
CA THR A 72 10.59 -17.45 6.19
C THR A 72 12.03 -17.52 5.68
N HIS A 73 12.90 -18.28 6.34
CA HIS A 73 14.28 -18.48 5.85
C HIS A 73 14.36 -19.18 4.49
N LEU A 74 13.32 -19.91 4.09
CA LEU A 74 13.24 -20.59 2.79
C LEU A 74 12.45 -19.76 1.76
N GLU A 75 11.57 -18.90 2.22
CA GLU A 75 10.66 -18.08 1.43
C GLU A 75 10.81 -16.64 1.88
N SER A 76 11.84 -15.96 1.37
CA SER A 76 12.26 -14.63 1.81
C SER A 76 11.40 -13.49 1.25
N TRP A 77 10.10 -13.74 1.02
CA TRP A 77 9.17 -12.72 0.53
C TRP A 77 7.99 -12.50 1.49
N PHE A 78 7.56 -11.26 1.56
CA PHE A 78 6.31 -10.87 2.19
C PHE A 78 5.26 -10.68 1.11
N THR A 79 4.08 -11.29 1.27
CA THR A 79 2.96 -11.17 0.33
C THR A 79 1.64 -10.91 1.05
N VAL A 80 0.81 -10.06 0.48
CA VAL A 80 -0.60 -9.92 0.85
C VAL A 80 -1.44 -10.12 -0.39
N ARG A 81 -2.42 -11.03 -0.34
CA ARG A 81 -3.40 -11.33 -1.39
C ARG A 81 -4.80 -11.02 -0.88
N ASP A 82 -5.48 -10.07 -1.51
CA ASP A 82 -6.90 -9.82 -1.26
C ASP A 82 -7.79 -10.44 -2.34
N TYR A 83 -9.06 -10.59 -2.02
CA TYR A 83 -10.10 -11.13 -2.88
C TYR A 83 -11.22 -10.11 -3.08
N GLY A 84 -10.84 -8.85 -3.25
CA GLY A 84 -11.74 -7.74 -3.51
C GLY A 84 -12.01 -7.53 -5.00
N THR A 85 -12.13 -6.27 -5.42
CA THR A 85 -12.53 -5.91 -6.79
C THR A 85 -11.41 -6.11 -7.83
N GLY A 86 -10.15 -6.16 -7.40
CA GLY A 86 -9.00 -6.00 -8.30
C GLY A 86 -8.94 -4.60 -8.90
N LEU A 87 -7.95 -4.35 -9.75
CA LEU A 87 -7.75 -3.07 -10.42
C LEU A 87 -7.55 -3.28 -11.92
N SER A 88 -8.12 -2.40 -12.75
CA SER A 88 -7.80 -2.33 -14.17
C SER A 88 -6.37 -1.83 -14.42
N ASP A 89 -5.85 -1.96 -15.65
CA ASP A 89 -4.53 -1.41 -16.00
C ASP A 89 -4.48 0.11 -15.81
N ASP A 90 -5.54 0.81 -16.16
CA ASP A 90 -5.65 2.26 -15.98
C ASP A 90 -5.63 2.65 -14.49
N ASP A 91 -6.33 1.90 -13.64
CA ASP A 91 -6.37 2.15 -12.19
C ASP A 91 -5.00 1.88 -11.54
N ILE A 92 -4.33 0.79 -11.93
CA ILE A 92 -2.97 0.50 -11.47
C ILE A 92 -2.04 1.67 -11.80
N ARG A 93 -2.05 2.16 -13.05
CA ARG A 93 -1.23 3.31 -13.46
C ARG A 93 -1.62 4.58 -12.70
N ALA A 94 -2.90 4.84 -12.56
CA ALA A 94 -3.39 6.02 -11.84
C ALA A 94 -2.97 6.01 -10.37
N ILE A 95 -3.07 4.86 -9.69
CA ILE A 95 -2.79 4.72 -8.26
C ILE A 95 -1.28 4.71 -7.98
N TYR A 96 -0.50 3.94 -8.77
CA TYR A 96 0.93 3.76 -8.50
C TYR A 96 1.83 4.83 -9.12
N CYS A 97 1.43 5.47 -10.24
CA CYS A 97 2.21 6.55 -10.85
C CYS A 97 1.95 7.93 -10.26
N THR A 98 0.84 8.12 -9.53
CA THR A 98 0.48 9.44 -8.98
C THR A 98 0.74 9.48 -7.47
N ALA A 99 1.65 10.36 -7.04
CA ALA A 99 1.83 10.64 -5.62
C ALA A 99 0.60 11.39 -5.07
N PHE A 100 0.22 11.08 -3.82
CA PHE A 100 -0.87 11.75 -3.09
C PHE A 100 -2.27 11.59 -3.72
N LYS A 101 -2.46 10.75 -4.73
CA LYS A 101 -3.79 10.44 -5.25
C LYS A 101 -4.37 9.27 -4.44
N SER A 102 -5.44 9.52 -3.71
CA SER A 102 -6.27 8.51 -3.06
C SER A 102 -7.69 8.61 -3.60
N THR A 103 -8.27 7.49 -3.95
CA THR A 103 -9.69 7.38 -4.31
C THR A 103 -10.61 7.41 -3.08
N LYS A 104 -10.03 7.41 -1.86
CA LYS A 104 -10.70 7.14 -0.59
C LYS A 104 -10.87 8.36 0.32
N GLN A 105 -10.82 9.59 -0.22
CA GLN A 105 -10.84 10.83 0.58
C GLN A 105 -12.20 11.15 1.21
N ASP A 106 -13.29 10.58 0.72
CA ASP A 106 -14.65 10.98 1.08
C ASP A 106 -15.40 10.01 2.00
N SER A 107 -14.77 8.91 2.46
CA SER A 107 -15.39 7.89 3.32
C SER A 107 -14.66 7.73 4.66
N ASN A 108 -15.45 7.58 5.75
CA ASN A 108 -14.93 7.20 7.07
C ASN A 108 -14.84 5.67 7.27
N GLU A 109 -15.29 4.88 6.30
CA GLU A 109 -15.34 3.42 6.37
C GLU A 109 -14.05 2.75 5.90
N VAL A 110 -13.16 3.51 5.22
CA VAL A 110 -11.87 3.02 4.71
C VAL A 110 -10.70 3.63 5.48
N ILE A 111 -9.65 2.83 5.68
CA ILE A 111 -8.52 3.15 6.55
C ILE A 111 -7.43 3.96 5.81
N GLY A 112 -7.24 3.74 4.50
CA GLY A 112 -6.19 4.37 3.69
C GLY A 112 -6.62 5.72 3.10
N CYS A 113 -6.09 6.85 3.58
CA CYS A 113 -6.53 8.18 3.14
C CYS A 113 -5.47 9.08 2.47
N LEU A 114 -4.17 8.76 2.55
CA LEU A 114 -3.11 9.68 2.12
C LEU A 114 -2.54 9.38 0.71
N GLY A 115 -2.95 8.31 0.06
CA GLY A 115 -2.42 7.91 -1.25
C GLY A 115 -0.92 7.55 -1.26
N LEU A 116 -0.34 7.35 -0.08
CA LEU A 116 1.06 6.94 0.11
C LEU A 116 1.19 5.45 0.44
N GLY A 117 0.12 4.81 0.92
CA GLY A 117 0.13 3.43 1.39
C GLY A 117 0.63 2.45 0.32
N THR A 118 0.17 2.59 -0.92
CA THR A 118 0.61 1.76 -2.06
C THR A 118 2.10 1.93 -2.42
N LYS A 119 2.75 2.99 -1.94
CA LYS A 119 4.18 3.29 -2.16
C LYS A 119 5.03 2.91 -0.95
N SER A 120 4.42 2.49 0.17
CA SER A 120 5.14 2.09 1.38
C SER A 120 6.21 1.00 1.14
N PRO A 121 6.04 0.03 0.19
CA PRO A 121 7.09 -0.94 -0.14
C PRO A 121 8.42 -0.30 -0.52
N PHE A 122 8.41 0.84 -1.20
CA PHE A 122 9.64 1.57 -1.55
C PHE A 122 10.45 2.06 -0.35
N SER A 123 9.90 2.05 0.85
CA SER A 123 10.69 2.30 2.07
C SER A 123 11.65 1.16 2.41
N LEU A 124 11.39 -0.05 1.89
CA LEU A 124 12.16 -1.28 2.18
C LEU A 124 12.94 -1.80 0.98
N VAL A 125 12.35 -1.71 -0.23
CA VAL A 125 12.88 -2.32 -1.45
C VAL A 125 12.86 -1.34 -2.62
N ASP A 126 13.74 -1.53 -3.60
CA ASP A 126 13.76 -0.70 -4.82
C ASP A 126 12.80 -1.23 -5.90
N SER A 127 12.31 -2.46 -5.75
CA SER A 127 11.29 -3.03 -6.62
C SER A 127 10.41 -4.03 -5.88
N PHE A 128 9.15 -4.14 -6.32
CA PHE A 128 8.19 -5.13 -5.84
C PHE A 128 7.20 -5.48 -6.95
N THR A 129 6.47 -6.58 -6.77
CA THR A 129 5.51 -7.08 -7.75
C THR A 129 4.09 -6.82 -7.27
N VAL A 130 3.23 -6.46 -8.21
CA VAL A 130 1.78 -6.38 -8.01
C VAL A 130 1.10 -7.24 -9.06
N LYS A 131 0.23 -8.17 -8.63
CA LYS A 131 -0.69 -8.86 -9.55
C LYS A 131 -2.10 -8.35 -9.32
N SER A 132 -2.84 -8.18 -10.40
CA SER A 132 -4.25 -7.81 -10.38
C SER A 132 -5.08 -8.81 -11.16
N TRP A 133 -6.06 -9.41 -10.50
CA TRP A 133 -7.10 -10.22 -11.13
C TRP A 133 -8.33 -9.33 -11.32
N HIS A 134 -8.54 -8.90 -12.55
CA HIS A 134 -9.63 -8.00 -12.88
C HIS A 134 -10.12 -8.25 -14.32
N GLY A 135 -11.46 -8.31 -14.49
CA GLY A 135 -12.09 -8.43 -15.81
C GLY A 135 -11.74 -9.73 -16.56
N GLY A 136 -11.50 -10.85 -15.85
CA GLY A 136 -11.14 -12.14 -16.45
C GLY A 136 -9.68 -12.26 -16.88
N TYR A 137 -8.82 -11.37 -16.41
CA TYR A 137 -7.38 -11.39 -16.67
C TYR A 137 -6.59 -11.27 -15.37
N CYS A 138 -5.46 -11.97 -15.32
CA CYS A 138 -4.39 -11.73 -14.35
C CYS A 138 -3.29 -10.89 -15.01
N ARG A 139 -3.02 -9.73 -14.45
CA ARG A 139 -1.95 -8.84 -14.89
C ARG A 139 -0.86 -8.76 -13.83
N THR A 140 0.38 -9.00 -14.25
CA THR A 140 1.54 -8.90 -13.37
C THR A 140 2.34 -7.64 -13.70
N TYR A 141 2.59 -6.82 -12.68
CA TYR A 141 3.35 -5.58 -12.80
C TYR A 141 4.60 -5.62 -11.95
N SER A 142 5.67 -5.01 -12.46
CA SER A 142 6.82 -4.61 -11.65
C SER A 142 6.70 -3.14 -11.30
N MET A 143 6.73 -2.85 -10.02
CA MET A 143 6.88 -1.52 -9.47
C MET A 143 8.35 -1.33 -9.13
N TYR A 144 9.03 -0.35 -9.73
CA TYR A 144 10.47 -0.18 -9.53
C TYR A 144 10.88 1.29 -9.54
N ARG A 145 12.06 1.59 -9.02
CA ARG A 145 12.70 2.89 -9.16
C ARG A 145 13.67 2.87 -10.33
N ASP A 146 13.56 3.84 -11.23
CA ASP A 146 14.52 4.04 -12.32
C ASP A 146 15.87 4.57 -11.81
N GLU A 147 16.81 4.81 -12.72
CA GLU A 147 18.14 5.35 -12.43
C GLU A 147 18.11 6.71 -11.73
N PHE A 148 17.02 7.47 -11.89
CA PHE A 148 16.77 8.75 -11.22
C PHE A 148 15.94 8.59 -9.95
N ARG A 149 15.72 7.34 -9.47
CA ARG A 149 14.90 6.96 -8.31
C ARG A 149 13.42 7.32 -8.44
N LYS A 150 12.93 7.55 -9.66
CA LYS A 150 11.51 7.79 -9.90
C LYS A 150 10.75 6.47 -9.92
N PRO A 151 9.60 6.39 -9.23
CA PRO A 151 8.73 5.22 -9.31
C PRO A 151 8.21 5.01 -10.72
N GLN A 152 8.31 3.79 -11.21
CA GLN A 152 7.85 3.34 -12.50
C GLN A 152 6.94 2.12 -12.34
N VAL A 153 6.05 1.92 -13.31
CA VAL A 153 5.18 0.75 -13.42
C VAL A 153 5.41 0.11 -14.78
N ALA A 154 5.79 -1.16 -14.79
CA ALA A 154 5.92 -1.97 -16.00
C ALA A 154 4.94 -3.14 -15.96
N LEU A 155 4.07 -3.27 -16.96
CA LEU A 155 3.28 -4.48 -17.18
C LEU A 155 4.21 -5.57 -17.72
N LEU A 156 4.33 -6.68 -17.00
CA LEU A 156 5.18 -7.83 -17.39
C LEU A 156 4.40 -8.86 -18.15
N THR A 157 3.20 -9.24 -17.64
CA THR A 157 2.33 -10.24 -18.27
C THR A 157 0.86 -9.84 -18.15
N GLU A 158 0.07 -10.26 -19.14
CA GLU A 158 -1.39 -10.24 -19.12
C GLU A 158 -1.90 -11.57 -19.66
N GLU A 159 -2.60 -12.32 -18.82
CA GLU A 159 -3.07 -13.67 -19.14
C GLU A 159 -4.55 -13.83 -18.73
N PRO A 160 -5.37 -14.53 -19.52
CA PRO A 160 -6.71 -14.91 -19.08
C PRO A 160 -6.65 -15.70 -17.77
N SER A 161 -7.57 -15.43 -16.85
CA SER A 161 -7.61 -16.10 -15.55
C SER A 161 -9.04 -16.22 -15.05
N ASP A 162 -9.38 -17.41 -14.53
CA ASP A 162 -10.64 -17.70 -13.85
C ASP A 162 -10.52 -17.58 -12.31
N GLU A 163 -9.36 -17.15 -11.81
CA GLU A 163 -9.15 -16.94 -10.38
C GLU A 163 -10.00 -15.77 -9.85
N PRO A 164 -10.36 -15.79 -8.56
CA PRO A 164 -11.09 -14.70 -7.93
C PRO A 164 -10.40 -13.34 -8.11
N SER A 165 -11.19 -12.31 -8.35
CA SER A 165 -10.70 -10.92 -8.43
C SER A 165 -9.93 -10.52 -7.18
N GLY A 166 -9.11 -9.48 -7.29
CA GLY A 166 -8.35 -8.90 -6.18
C GLY A 166 -6.94 -8.52 -6.55
N LEU A 167 -6.14 -8.17 -5.55
CA LEU A 167 -4.74 -7.79 -5.71
C LEU A 167 -3.82 -8.71 -4.90
N GLU A 168 -2.60 -8.88 -5.39
CA GLU A 168 -1.49 -9.47 -4.66
C GLU A 168 -0.29 -8.54 -4.74
N VAL A 169 0.27 -8.19 -3.59
CA VAL A 169 1.49 -7.39 -3.49
C VAL A 169 2.58 -8.22 -2.86
N THR A 170 3.70 -8.39 -3.56
CA THR A 170 4.83 -9.23 -3.13
C THR A 170 6.14 -8.45 -3.09
N LEU A 171 6.83 -8.50 -1.94
CA LEU A 171 8.15 -7.90 -1.72
C LEU A 171 9.16 -8.99 -1.38
N ASN A 172 10.33 -8.98 -2.03
CA ASN A 172 11.48 -9.77 -1.54
C ASN A 172 12.17 -8.98 -0.43
N VAL A 173 12.27 -9.59 0.76
CA VAL A 173 12.72 -8.91 1.99
C VAL A 173 13.95 -9.57 2.64
N GLU A 174 14.49 -10.61 2.00
CA GLU A 174 15.72 -11.37 2.37
C GLU A 174 16.03 -11.40 3.89
N ASP A 175 16.92 -10.56 4.39
CA ASP A 175 17.44 -10.59 5.77
C ASP A 175 16.49 -10.01 6.85
N ARG A 176 15.17 -9.86 6.57
CA ARG A 176 14.23 -9.17 7.46
C ARG A 176 13.17 -10.09 8.09
N VAL A 177 13.35 -11.42 8.01
CA VAL A 177 12.34 -12.40 8.42
C VAL A 177 11.81 -12.12 9.83
N SER A 178 12.69 -12.15 10.84
CA SER A 178 12.28 -11.95 12.24
C SER A 178 11.63 -10.58 12.52
N ARG A 179 12.05 -9.54 11.79
CA ARG A 179 11.42 -8.22 11.92
C ARG A 179 9.98 -8.20 11.39
N PHE A 180 9.72 -8.91 10.29
CA PHE A 180 8.36 -9.03 9.77
C PHE A 180 7.45 -9.79 10.73
N GLU A 181 7.93 -10.87 11.36
CA GLU A 181 7.19 -11.62 12.38
C GLU A 181 6.84 -10.72 13.58
N ASP A 182 7.83 -10.08 14.19
CA ASP A 182 7.65 -9.18 15.34
C ASP A 182 6.69 -8.03 15.06
N GLU A 183 6.80 -7.43 13.87
CA GLU A 183 5.96 -6.30 13.49
C GLU A 183 4.56 -6.74 13.05
N ALA A 184 4.38 -7.93 12.49
CA ALA A 184 3.08 -8.50 12.16
C ALA A 184 2.24 -8.72 13.43
N VAL A 185 2.82 -9.27 14.49
CA VAL A 185 2.14 -9.39 15.79
C VAL A 185 1.64 -8.03 16.27
N LYS A 186 2.48 -6.99 16.23
CA LYS A 186 2.10 -5.65 16.67
C LYS A 186 1.00 -5.00 15.81
N VAL A 187 0.97 -5.32 14.51
CA VAL A 187 -0.08 -4.84 13.61
C VAL A 187 -1.38 -5.57 13.87
N PHE A 188 -1.39 -6.90 13.86
CA PHE A 188 -2.62 -7.70 13.84
C PHE A 188 -3.24 -7.93 15.22
N LYS A 189 -2.45 -7.86 16.31
CA LYS A 189 -2.94 -8.06 17.68
C LYS A 189 -4.14 -7.20 18.08
N HIS A 190 -4.27 -6.04 17.48
CA HIS A 190 -5.34 -5.07 17.79
C HIS A 190 -6.36 -4.91 16.68
N TRP A 191 -6.27 -5.76 15.65
CA TRP A 191 -7.24 -5.76 14.57
C TRP A 191 -8.48 -6.56 14.96
N SER A 192 -9.65 -6.03 14.64
CA SER A 192 -10.90 -6.80 14.71
C SER A 192 -11.04 -7.82 13.57
N TYR A 193 -10.12 -7.83 12.64
CA TYR A 193 -10.13 -8.56 11.37
C TYR A 193 -8.83 -9.33 11.24
N THR A 194 -8.78 -10.58 11.66
CA THR A 194 -7.57 -11.40 11.56
C THR A 194 -7.44 -11.98 10.16
N PRO A 195 -6.36 -11.67 9.40
CA PRO A 195 -6.11 -12.29 8.10
C PRO A 195 -5.69 -13.76 8.25
N ASN A 196 -5.69 -14.50 7.13
CA ASN A 196 -5.08 -15.82 7.08
C ASN A 196 -3.55 -15.66 7.00
N ILE A 197 -2.84 -16.09 8.03
CA ILE A 197 -1.39 -15.94 8.13
C ILE A 197 -0.73 -17.31 8.03
N ASN A 198 0.35 -17.46 7.22
CA ASN A 198 1.09 -18.70 7.08
C ASN A 198 1.94 -19.08 8.32
N ASN A 199 2.12 -18.17 9.29
CA ASN A 199 2.97 -18.33 10.45
C ASN A 199 2.14 -18.64 11.71
N LYS A 200 2.23 -19.88 12.21
CA LYS A 200 1.47 -20.34 13.39
C LYS A 200 1.85 -19.60 14.67
N GLN A 201 3.13 -19.26 14.86
CA GLN A 201 3.58 -18.57 16.07
C GLN A 201 2.98 -17.16 16.13
N VAL A 202 2.95 -16.46 14.99
CA VAL A 202 2.30 -15.15 14.92
C VAL A 202 0.80 -15.25 15.20
N ILE A 203 0.12 -16.30 14.68
CA ILE A 203 -1.31 -16.53 14.95
C ILE A 203 -1.58 -16.76 16.44
N GLU A 204 -0.68 -17.45 17.16
CA GLU A 204 -0.84 -17.71 18.61
C GLU A 204 -0.62 -16.45 19.47
N GLU A 205 0.09 -15.44 18.95
CA GLU A 205 0.42 -14.20 19.68
C GLU A 205 -0.56 -13.05 19.42
N ILE A 206 -1.40 -13.13 18.37
CA ILE A 206 -2.41 -12.11 18.04
C ILE A 206 -3.77 -12.44 18.62
#